data_17bab4759d4f8931aefdf7f55e1fbcb5
#
_entry.id   17bab4759d4f8931aefdf7f55e1fbcb5
#
_cell.length_a   1.000
_cell.length_b   1.000
_cell.length_c   1.000
_cell.angle_alpha   90.00
_cell.angle_beta   90.00
_cell.angle_gamma   90.00
#
_symmetry.space_group_name_H-M   'P 1'
#
loop_
_entity.id
_entity.type
_entity.pdbx_description
1 polymer ?
#
loop_
_entity_poly.entity_id
_entity_poly.type
_entity_poly.pdbx_seq_one_letter_code
_entity_poly.pdbx_strand_id
1 'polypeptide(L)'
;MKRIYSVPSVFGGEDYYDENGQMVGYSVPGIGGGKDFYGTDGQLAGYSVDSIISGEDYYDESGTLKGYSIPGIIGGNDYYSADGKRAGWSTDSLLGGENIHLDDSPFDTEAPEDW
;
A
#
# COMPACT_ATOMS: atom_id res chain seq x y z
N MET A 1 11.85 2.59 -10.92
CA MET A 1 10.80 3.08 -10.02
C MET A 1 9.45 2.58 -10.48
N LYS A 2 8.65 2.10 -9.59
CA LYS A 2 7.33 1.59 -9.91
C LYS A 2 6.29 2.61 -9.46
N ARG A 3 5.29 2.84 -10.29
CA ARG A 3 4.21 3.75 -9.96
C ARG A 3 2.90 2.98 -9.87
N ILE A 4 2.17 3.25 -8.81
CA ILE A 4 0.86 2.67 -8.59
C ILE A 4 -0.04 3.81 -8.16
N TYR A 5 -1.26 3.85 -8.67
CA TYR A 5 -2.20 4.81 -8.16
C TYR A 5 -3.45 4.08 -7.68
N SER A 6 -4.12 4.72 -6.76
CA SER A 6 -5.33 4.13 -6.19
C SER A 6 -6.50 5.06 -6.39
N VAL A 7 -7.68 4.47 -6.44
CA VAL A 7 -8.92 5.22 -6.44
C VAL A 7 -9.82 4.61 -5.38
N PRO A 8 -10.66 5.42 -4.74
CA PRO A 8 -11.58 4.89 -3.74
C PRO A 8 -12.54 3.88 -4.36
N SER A 9 -12.76 2.79 -3.66
CA SER A 9 -13.67 1.75 -4.09
C SER A 9 -15.07 2.08 -3.58
N VAL A 10 -16.10 1.62 -4.31
CA VAL A 10 -17.47 1.83 -3.88
C VAL A 10 -17.81 1.09 -2.59
N PHE A 11 -17.02 0.08 -2.23
CA PHE A 11 -17.27 -0.71 -1.02
C PHE A 11 -16.38 -0.28 0.15
N GLY A 12 -15.77 0.90 0.07
CA GLY A 12 -14.73 1.28 1.02
C GLY A 12 -13.41 0.73 0.51
N GLY A 13 -12.32 1.06 1.12
CA GLY A 13 -11.03 0.63 0.61
C GLY A 13 -10.68 1.28 -0.71
N GLU A 14 -9.77 0.66 -1.45
CA GLU A 14 -9.24 1.25 -2.67
C GLU A 14 -8.94 0.19 -3.71
N ASP A 15 -9.01 0.61 -4.97
CA ASP A 15 -8.57 -0.20 -6.10
C ASP A 15 -7.24 0.34 -6.57
N TYR A 16 -6.28 -0.53 -6.85
CA TYR A 16 -4.91 -0.14 -7.22
C TYR A 16 -4.64 -0.48 -8.67
N TYR A 17 -4.00 0.46 -9.37
CA TYR A 17 -3.70 0.32 -10.79
C TYR A 17 -2.24 0.65 -11.04
N ASP A 18 -1.64 0.00 -12.04
CA ASP A 18 -0.27 0.30 -12.42
C ASP A 18 -0.26 1.49 -13.39
N GLU A 19 0.92 1.86 -13.85
CA GLU A 19 1.06 3.02 -14.71
C GLU A 19 0.48 2.82 -16.10
N ASN A 20 0.14 1.60 -16.46
CA ASN A 20 -0.53 1.30 -17.73
C ASN A 20 -2.05 1.27 -17.57
N GLY A 21 -2.55 1.52 -16.36
CA GLY A 21 -3.98 1.52 -16.12
C GLY A 21 -4.56 0.14 -15.86
N GLN A 22 -3.72 -0.87 -15.67
CA GLN A 22 -4.20 -2.20 -15.37
C GLN A 22 -4.33 -2.38 -13.87
N MET A 23 -5.42 -3.00 -13.46
CA MET A 23 -5.65 -3.24 -12.05
C MET A 23 -4.65 -4.26 -11.52
N VAL A 24 -4.02 -3.94 -10.40
CA VAL A 24 -3.05 -4.84 -9.77
C VAL A 24 -3.55 -5.40 -8.45
N GLY A 25 -4.63 -4.88 -7.92
CA GLY A 25 -5.18 -5.40 -6.68
C GLY A 25 -6.17 -4.43 -6.07
N TYR A 26 -6.64 -4.75 -4.87
CA TYR A 26 -7.57 -3.87 -4.16
C TYR A 26 -7.43 -4.09 -2.66
N SER A 27 -7.99 -3.18 -1.90
CA SER A 27 -8.00 -3.30 -0.45
C SER A 27 -9.39 -3.06 0.08
N VAL A 28 -9.64 -3.61 1.26
CA VAL A 28 -10.87 -3.34 2.00
C VAL A 28 -10.47 -2.94 3.41
N PRO A 29 -11.31 -2.15 4.11
CA PRO A 29 -10.98 -1.77 5.47
C PRO A 29 -10.85 -3.00 6.37
N GLY A 30 -9.82 -3.01 7.21
CA GLY A 30 -9.61 -4.09 8.15
C GLY A 30 -10.46 -3.90 9.40
N ILE A 31 -10.68 -4.99 10.12
CA ILE A 31 -11.53 -4.97 11.31
C ILE A 31 -10.90 -4.14 12.41
N GLY A 32 -9.59 -4.22 12.58
CA GLY A 32 -8.90 -3.52 13.65
C GLY A 32 -8.28 -2.21 13.24
N GLY A 33 -8.75 -1.60 12.16
CA GLY A 33 -8.09 -0.47 11.54
C GLY A 33 -7.19 -0.99 10.44
N GLY A 34 -6.56 -0.10 9.71
CA GLY A 34 -5.74 -0.52 8.60
C GLY A 34 -6.55 -1.14 7.48
N LYS A 35 -5.93 -1.98 6.69
CA LYS A 35 -6.53 -2.52 5.48
C LYS A 35 -6.09 -3.95 5.24
N ASP A 36 -6.95 -4.69 4.53
CA ASP A 36 -6.60 -6.00 4.00
C ASP A 36 -6.41 -5.84 2.50
N PHE A 37 -5.28 -6.33 1.98
CA PHE A 37 -4.92 -6.18 0.57
C PHE A 37 -5.10 -7.51 -0.16
N TYR A 38 -5.69 -7.43 -1.35
CA TYR A 38 -5.97 -8.61 -2.17
C TYR A 38 -5.41 -8.41 -3.57
N GLY A 39 -4.96 -9.50 -4.18
CA GLY A 39 -4.56 -9.47 -5.58
C GLY A 39 -5.76 -9.54 -6.49
N THR A 40 -5.50 -9.46 -7.79
CA THR A 40 -6.58 -9.50 -8.79
C THR A 40 -7.28 -10.85 -8.81
N ASP A 41 -6.64 -11.89 -8.28
CA ASP A 41 -7.25 -13.22 -8.18
C ASP A 41 -8.12 -13.36 -6.93
N GLY A 42 -8.22 -12.31 -6.12
CA GLY A 42 -9.05 -12.34 -4.92
C GLY A 42 -8.39 -12.98 -3.71
N GLN A 43 -7.13 -13.35 -3.81
CA GLN A 43 -6.44 -13.97 -2.68
C GLN A 43 -5.77 -12.90 -1.83
N LEU A 44 -5.78 -13.12 -0.53
CA LEU A 44 -5.16 -12.18 0.42
C LEU A 44 -3.68 -12.09 0.14
N ALA A 45 -3.21 -10.86 -0.05
CA ALA A 45 -1.80 -10.60 -0.31
C ALA A 45 -1.08 -10.11 0.93
N GLY A 46 -1.82 -9.51 1.85
CA GLY A 46 -1.23 -8.98 3.08
C GLY A 46 -2.22 -8.08 3.75
N TYR A 47 -1.78 -7.42 4.82
CA TYR A 47 -2.67 -6.51 5.55
C TYR A 47 -1.84 -5.44 6.26
N SER A 48 -2.50 -4.40 6.69
CA SER A 48 -1.86 -3.38 7.50
C SER A 48 -2.67 -3.17 8.76
N VAL A 49 -1.98 -2.65 9.78
CA VAL A 49 -2.64 -2.22 11.00
C VAL A 49 -2.15 -0.82 11.31
N ASP A 50 -2.97 -0.06 12.00
CA ASP A 50 -2.58 1.28 12.40
C ASP A 50 -1.40 1.21 13.35
N SER A 51 -0.39 2.03 13.08
CA SER A 51 0.77 2.09 13.94
C SER A 51 0.44 2.86 15.20
N ILE A 52 1.13 2.54 16.29
CA ILE A 52 0.93 3.23 17.56
C ILE A 52 1.26 4.70 17.44
N ILE A 53 2.28 5.03 16.66
CA ILE A 53 2.73 6.41 16.57
C ILE A 53 1.95 7.15 15.49
N SER A 54 1.85 6.57 14.31
CA SER A 54 1.22 7.22 13.18
C SER A 54 1.51 6.36 11.96
N GLY A 55 0.68 6.47 10.93
CA GLY A 55 0.85 5.66 9.74
C GLY A 55 0.42 4.23 9.96
N GLU A 56 1.00 3.32 9.20
CA GLU A 56 0.58 1.93 9.22
C GLU A 56 1.77 0.99 9.15
N ASP A 57 1.61 -0.18 9.74
CA ASP A 57 2.57 -1.27 9.63
C ASP A 57 1.99 -2.30 8.67
N TYR A 58 2.80 -2.75 7.71
CA TYR A 58 2.36 -3.68 6.66
C TYR A 58 2.94 -5.06 6.86
N TYR A 59 2.08 -6.07 6.72
CA TYR A 59 2.43 -7.47 6.92
C TYR A 59 2.03 -8.27 5.70
N ASP A 60 2.77 -9.35 5.43
CA ASP A 60 2.36 -10.25 4.35
C ASP A 60 1.28 -11.20 4.88
N GLU A 61 0.82 -12.09 4.02
CA GLU A 61 -0.28 -12.98 4.39
C GLU A 61 0.09 -13.97 5.49
N SER A 62 1.38 -14.14 5.74
CA SER A 62 1.83 -15.03 6.83
C SER A 62 2.05 -14.29 8.15
N GLY A 63 1.87 -12.96 8.14
CA GLY A 63 2.04 -12.18 9.36
C GLY A 63 3.45 -11.64 9.58
N THR A 64 4.30 -11.70 8.58
CA THR A 64 5.66 -11.17 8.68
C THR A 64 5.66 -9.70 8.32
N LEU A 65 6.27 -8.86 9.16
CA LEU A 65 6.35 -7.42 8.90
C LEU A 65 7.18 -7.17 7.65
N LYS A 66 6.62 -6.44 6.71
CA LYS A 66 7.30 -6.09 5.48
C LYS A 66 7.73 -4.64 5.43
N GLY A 67 7.08 -3.79 6.17
CA GLY A 67 7.44 -2.39 6.17
C GLY A 67 6.43 -1.56 6.92
N TYR A 68 6.57 -0.25 6.80
CA TYR A 68 5.66 0.67 7.49
C TYR A 68 5.62 1.98 6.73
N SER A 69 4.62 2.80 7.05
CA SER A 69 4.50 4.12 6.47
C SER A 69 4.40 5.17 7.56
N ILE A 70 4.77 6.38 7.21
CA ILE A 70 4.66 7.55 8.07
C ILE A 70 3.97 8.61 7.24
N PRO A 71 2.98 9.34 7.81
CA PRO A 71 2.34 10.42 7.05
C PRO A 71 3.35 11.44 6.59
N GLY A 72 3.22 11.85 5.33
CA GLY A 72 4.10 12.85 4.77
C GLY A 72 3.74 14.26 5.24
N ILE A 73 4.70 15.17 5.18
CA ILE A 73 4.48 16.53 5.63
C ILE A 73 3.47 17.24 4.73
N ILE A 74 3.49 16.93 3.46
CA ILE A 74 2.66 17.61 2.47
C ILE A 74 1.39 16.82 2.16
N GLY A 75 1.19 15.69 2.81
CA GLY A 75 0.12 14.76 2.50
C GLY A 75 0.73 13.48 1.98
N GLY A 76 -0.12 12.48 1.74
CA GLY A 76 0.37 11.19 1.35
C GLY A 76 1.18 10.53 2.45
N ASN A 77 2.04 9.59 2.07
CA ASN A 77 2.81 8.80 3.01
C ASN A 77 4.22 8.57 2.50
N ASP A 78 5.14 8.37 3.45
CA ASP A 78 6.48 7.88 3.15
C ASP A 78 6.53 6.42 3.56
N TYR A 79 7.05 5.56 2.70
CA TYR A 79 7.08 4.12 2.94
C TYR A 79 8.50 3.65 3.21
N TYR A 80 8.62 2.74 4.18
CA TYR A 80 9.91 2.19 4.59
C TYR A 80 9.80 0.68 4.64
N SER A 81 10.91 0.00 4.33
CA SER A 81 10.97 -1.44 4.49
C SER A 81 11.16 -1.78 5.96
N ALA A 82 11.05 -3.08 6.28
CA ALA A 82 11.14 -3.52 7.68
C ALA A 82 12.47 -3.17 8.32
N ASP A 83 13.54 -3.02 7.53
CA ASP A 83 14.86 -2.65 8.05
C ASP A 83 15.06 -1.15 8.16
N GLY A 84 14.03 -0.37 7.87
CA GLY A 84 14.09 1.09 8.03
C GLY A 84 14.57 1.85 6.82
N LYS A 85 14.80 1.20 5.71
CA LYS A 85 15.23 1.89 4.49
C LYS A 85 14.02 2.42 3.75
N ARG A 86 14.16 3.62 3.19
CA ARG A 86 13.06 4.20 2.45
C ARG A 86 12.74 3.38 1.21
N ALA A 87 11.46 3.10 1.02
CA ALA A 87 11.00 2.29 -0.10
C ALA A 87 10.22 3.09 -1.14
N GLY A 88 9.67 4.24 -0.75
CA GLY A 88 8.92 5.04 -1.69
C GLY A 88 8.09 6.09 -0.97
N TRP A 89 7.17 6.69 -1.70
CA TRP A 89 6.28 7.70 -1.13
C TRP A 89 5.00 7.78 -1.95
N SER A 90 4.01 8.46 -1.41
CA SER A 90 2.79 8.72 -2.15
C SER A 90 2.38 10.16 -1.99
N THR A 91 1.53 10.61 -2.90
CA THR A 91 0.91 11.93 -2.80
C THR A 91 -0.59 11.73 -2.97
N ASP A 92 -1.36 12.67 -2.42
CA ASP A 92 -2.80 12.61 -2.54
C ASP A 92 -3.21 12.90 -3.97
N SER A 93 -4.17 12.13 -4.47
CA SER A 93 -4.70 12.32 -5.80
C SER A 93 -5.87 13.31 -5.76
N LEU A 94 -6.03 14.07 -6.84
CA LEU A 94 -7.15 15.00 -6.95
C LEU A 94 -8.50 14.29 -6.98
N LEU A 95 -8.50 13.02 -7.35
CA LEU A 95 -9.74 12.24 -7.47
C LEU A 95 -10.03 11.42 -6.21
N GLY A 96 -9.30 11.68 -5.13
CA GLY A 96 -9.30 10.80 -3.96
C GLY A 96 -8.26 9.72 -4.18
N GLY A 97 -7.93 8.94 -3.22
CA GLY A 97 -6.89 7.95 -3.36
C GLY A 97 -5.51 8.57 -3.40
N GLU A 98 -4.55 7.83 -3.91
CA GLU A 98 -3.14 8.23 -3.85
C GLU A 98 -2.39 7.85 -5.11
N ASN A 99 -1.36 8.62 -5.39
CA ASN A 99 -0.34 8.26 -6.37
C ASN A 99 0.85 7.73 -5.59
N ILE A 100 1.21 6.48 -5.83
CA ILE A 100 2.23 5.78 -5.06
C ILE A 100 3.46 5.58 -5.94
N HIS A 101 4.62 5.97 -5.42
CA HIS A 101 5.89 5.82 -6.11
C HIS A 101 6.76 4.91 -5.28
N LEU A 102 7.19 3.79 -5.86
CA LEU A 102 8.03 2.83 -5.14
C LEU A 102 9.41 2.82 -5.76
N ASP A 103 10.42 2.94 -4.92
CA ASP A 103 11.80 2.80 -5.35
C ASP A 103 12.10 1.34 -5.61
N ASP A 104 13.20 1.06 -6.25
CA ASP A 104 13.70 -0.31 -6.34
C ASP A 104 14.06 -0.75 -4.94
N SER A 105 13.25 -1.60 -4.39
CA SER A 105 13.37 -1.94 -2.99
C SER A 105 12.86 -3.34 -2.78
N PRO A 106 13.03 -3.87 -1.59
CA PRO A 106 12.46 -5.17 -1.26
C PRO A 106 10.96 -5.25 -1.49
N PHE A 107 10.26 -4.13 -1.46
CA PHE A 107 8.82 -4.15 -1.73
C PHE A 107 8.52 -4.67 -3.13
N ASP A 108 9.35 -4.32 -4.11
CA ASP A 108 9.10 -4.75 -5.48
C ASP A 108 9.27 -6.22 -5.68
N THR A 109 10.11 -6.86 -4.87
CA THR A 109 10.36 -8.29 -5.01
C THR A 109 9.57 -9.11 -4.03
N GLU A 110 9.18 -8.52 -2.89
CA GLU A 110 8.53 -9.25 -1.83
C GLU A 110 7.03 -9.05 -1.83
N ALA A 111 6.59 -7.91 -2.29
CA ALA A 111 5.17 -7.65 -2.39
C ALA A 111 4.57 -8.56 -3.44
N PRO A 112 3.26 -8.81 -3.38
CA PRO A 112 2.60 -9.53 -4.45
C PRO A 112 2.88 -8.87 -5.77
N GLU A 113 2.86 -9.64 -6.84
CA GLU A 113 3.19 -9.11 -8.15
C GLU A 113 2.26 -7.99 -8.58
N ASP A 114 1.09 -7.98 -8.03
CA ASP A 114 0.10 -6.97 -8.36
C ASP A 114 0.20 -5.76 -7.44
N TRP A 115 1.30 -5.64 -6.74
CA TRP A 115 1.56 -4.46 -5.93
C TRP A 115 2.36 -3.44 -6.69
#